data_d95d73c7911b15ca8ab7a9f13972af48
#
_entry.id   d95d73c7911b15ca8ab7a9f13972af48
#
_cell.length_a   1.000
_cell.length_b   1.000
_cell.length_c   1.000
_cell.angle_alpha   90.00
_cell.angle_beta   90.00
_cell.angle_gamma   90.00
#
_symmetry.space_group_name_H-M   'P 1'
#
loop_
_entity.id
_entity.type
_entity.pdbx_description
1 polymer ?
#
loop_
_entity_poly.entity_id
_entity_poly.type
_entity_poly.pdbx_seq_one_letter_code
_entity_poly.pdbx_strand_id
1 'polypeptide(L)'
;MKLFKYVLAFVLTVILLGIARHISIRVPEFAEVISDGIKLSHTSVTEKIGAGDVKILATLVIPSPEENYSLSLFYKIGKGEGQYTSVKMQPVEGTNDQFSAVIPSLPKGKRAYYYLSLSDSQGKKILTLPEKLDLLNNPFLVKFKGKVPPYVIGPHVLLMFASVFFVFLVLFTSLEMLWGKDSLRQLSVYSLWATILSFLGGVPLGILVTNLTFGEIWGGFPIFTDITDSKTSILLFYWIIFLILIKGSAFGKDKAKNLLPDKALAWFGILGYILTLGIYLIPHSI
;
A
#
# COMPACT_ATOMS: atom_id res chain seq x y z
N MET A 1 -17.30 4.77 32.87
CA MET A 1 -15.88 4.87 32.40
C MET A 1 -15.39 3.66 31.62
N LYS A 2 -15.61 2.39 32.02
CA LYS A 2 -15.10 1.22 31.26
C LYS A 2 -15.66 1.17 29.82
N LEU A 3 -16.98 1.26 29.63
CA LEU A 3 -17.61 1.18 28.31
C LEU A 3 -17.12 2.29 27.36
N PHE A 4 -16.94 3.50 27.85
CA PHE A 4 -16.41 4.63 27.06
C PHE A 4 -15.05 4.33 26.44
N LYS A 5 -14.12 3.70 27.19
CA LYS A 5 -12.78 3.32 26.72
C LYS A 5 -12.86 2.36 25.52
N TYR A 6 -13.77 1.37 25.56
CA TYR A 6 -13.94 0.42 24.45
C TYR A 6 -14.58 1.08 23.22
N VAL A 7 -15.61 1.90 23.43
CA VAL A 7 -16.27 2.64 22.35
C VAL A 7 -15.26 3.58 21.67
N LEU A 8 -14.49 4.32 22.46
CA LEU A 8 -13.46 5.23 21.92
C LEU A 8 -12.39 4.47 21.15
N ALA A 9 -11.88 3.35 21.68
CA ALA A 9 -10.91 2.51 20.97
C ALA A 9 -11.46 2.02 19.64
N PHE A 10 -12.72 1.58 19.61
CA PHE A 10 -13.36 1.13 18.38
C PHE A 10 -13.50 2.26 17.36
N VAL A 11 -13.99 3.42 17.77
CA VAL A 11 -14.14 4.60 16.88
C VAL A 11 -12.79 5.00 16.28
N LEU A 12 -11.73 5.09 17.12
CA LEU A 12 -10.38 5.44 16.65
C LEU A 12 -9.81 4.38 15.70
N THR A 13 -10.11 3.10 15.93
CA THR A 13 -9.72 2.02 15.01
C THR A 13 -10.39 2.18 13.65
N VAL A 14 -11.70 2.48 13.61
CA VAL A 14 -12.43 2.71 12.35
C VAL A 14 -11.90 3.94 11.61
N ILE A 15 -11.62 5.02 12.34
CA ILE A 15 -11.00 6.22 11.75
C ILE A 15 -9.64 5.89 11.14
N LEU A 16 -8.78 5.17 11.86
CA LEU A 16 -7.47 4.77 11.34
C LEU A 16 -7.60 3.86 10.12
N LEU A 17 -8.57 2.93 10.09
CA LEU A 17 -8.88 2.11 8.91
C LEU A 17 -9.23 2.99 7.70
N GLY A 18 -10.10 3.98 7.89
CA GLY A 18 -10.48 4.93 6.84
C GLY A 18 -9.26 5.70 6.30
N ILE A 19 -8.42 6.24 7.19
CA ILE A 19 -7.20 6.96 6.82
C ILE A 19 -6.23 6.04 6.09
N ALA A 20 -5.90 4.87 6.65
CA ALA A 20 -4.97 3.91 6.05
C ALA A 20 -5.44 3.46 4.66
N ARG A 21 -6.74 3.25 4.47
CA ARG A 21 -7.33 2.96 3.17
C ARG A 21 -7.17 4.15 2.21
N HIS A 22 -7.49 5.36 2.65
CA HIS A 22 -7.42 6.55 1.80
C HIS A 22 -6.00 6.80 1.28
N ILE A 23 -4.99 6.75 2.15
CA ILE A 23 -3.58 6.97 1.75
C ILE A 23 -2.99 5.82 0.92
N SER A 24 -3.63 4.64 0.92
CA SER A 24 -3.16 3.46 0.16
C SER A 24 -3.81 3.33 -1.22
N ILE A 25 -4.84 4.11 -1.51
CA ILE A 25 -5.50 4.12 -2.83
C ILE A 25 -4.65 4.93 -3.79
N ARG A 26 -4.23 4.32 -4.90
CA ARG A 26 -3.66 5.05 -6.03
C ARG A 26 -4.76 5.57 -6.92
N VAL A 27 -4.89 6.89 -6.95
CA VAL A 27 -5.84 7.54 -7.85
C VAL A 27 -5.20 7.62 -9.24
N PRO A 28 -5.93 7.27 -10.32
CA PRO A 28 -5.48 7.56 -11.68
C PRO A 28 -5.16 9.04 -11.85
N GLU A 29 -4.01 9.35 -12.42
CA GLU A 29 -3.56 10.70 -12.67
C GLU A 29 -4.00 11.13 -14.06
N PHE A 30 -4.68 12.26 -14.17
CA PHE A 30 -4.94 12.91 -15.46
C PHE A 30 -3.73 13.78 -15.81
N ALA A 31 -3.15 13.53 -16.96
CA ALA A 31 -2.03 14.28 -17.51
C ALA A 31 -2.41 14.85 -18.88
N GLU A 32 -1.97 16.07 -19.15
CA GLU A 32 -2.23 16.81 -20.37
C GLU A 32 -1.00 17.62 -20.77
N VAL A 33 -0.72 17.68 -22.05
CA VAL A 33 0.31 18.53 -22.62
C VAL A 33 -0.24 19.22 -23.86
N ILE A 34 0.07 20.51 -24.01
CA ILE A 34 -0.37 21.33 -25.14
C ILE A 34 0.86 22.02 -25.73
N SER A 35 1.09 21.90 -27.05
CA SER A 35 2.08 22.65 -27.81
C SER A 35 1.59 22.87 -29.22
N ASP A 36 1.78 24.09 -29.74
CA ASP A 36 1.43 24.51 -31.12
C ASP A 36 -0.04 24.17 -31.51
N GLY A 37 -0.96 24.27 -30.52
CA GLY A 37 -2.38 23.94 -30.73
C GLY A 37 -2.69 22.45 -30.68
N ILE A 38 -1.70 21.57 -30.63
CA ILE A 38 -1.88 20.12 -30.46
C ILE A 38 -2.03 19.84 -28.97
N LYS A 39 -3.07 19.06 -28.64
CA LYS A 39 -3.39 18.67 -27.25
C LYS A 39 -3.35 17.16 -27.14
N LEU A 40 -2.49 16.64 -26.26
CA LEU A 40 -2.42 15.21 -25.90
C LEU A 40 -2.78 15.05 -24.43
N SER A 41 -3.78 14.22 -24.13
CA SER A 41 -4.20 13.93 -22.76
C SER A 41 -4.39 12.44 -22.54
N HIS A 42 -4.19 12.02 -21.29
CA HIS A 42 -4.30 10.64 -20.85
C HIS A 42 -4.63 10.57 -19.36
N THR A 43 -5.48 9.61 -18.98
CA THR A 43 -5.69 9.23 -17.58
C THR A 43 -4.93 7.93 -17.32
N SER A 44 -3.98 7.98 -16.38
CA SER A 44 -3.09 6.86 -16.11
C SER A 44 -3.84 5.62 -15.61
N VAL A 45 -3.39 4.43 -16.05
CA VAL A 45 -3.84 3.16 -15.48
C VAL A 45 -2.82 2.77 -14.40
N THR A 46 -3.28 2.68 -13.14
CA THR A 46 -2.38 2.45 -11.98
C THR A 46 -2.20 0.98 -11.65
N GLU A 47 -3.21 0.14 -11.92
CA GLU A 47 -3.15 -1.29 -11.63
C GLU A 47 -4.02 -2.13 -12.56
N LYS A 48 -3.63 -3.39 -12.73
CA LYS A 48 -4.40 -4.45 -13.38
C LYS A 48 -4.56 -5.61 -12.43
N ILE A 49 -5.81 -5.93 -12.10
CA ILE A 49 -6.14 -7.06 -11.21
C ILE A 49 -6.57 -8.26 -12.06
N GLY A 50 -5.91 -9.40 -11.83
CA GLY A 50 -6.15 -10.62 -12.58
C GLY A 50 -5.43 -10.65 -13.93
N ALA A 51 -5.67 -11.72 -14.69
CA ALA A 51 -5.10 -11.91 -16.02
C ALA A 51 -5.72 -10.96 -17.06
N GLY A 52 -5.01 -10.74 -18.14
CA GLY A 52 -5.44 -9.95 -19.29
C GLY A 52 -4.60 -8.71 -19.53
N ASP A 53 -4.72 -8.19 -20.72
CA ASP A 53 -3.98 -7.04 -21.20
C ASP A 53 -4.47 -5.73 -20.56
N VAL A 54 -3.63 -4.70 -20.63
CA VAL A 54 -3.96 -3.34 -20.18
C VAL A 54 -4.13 -2.45 -21.40
N LYS A 55 -5.36 -1.99 -21.65
CA LYS A 55 -5.66 -1.01 -22.67
C LYS A 55 -5.31 0.38 -22.17
N ILE A 56 -4.41 1.06 -22.89
CA ILE A 56 -4.04 2.46 -22.66
C ILE A 56 -4.81 3.31 -23.67
N LEU A 57 -5.56 4.28 -23.16
CA LEU A 57 -6.34 5.23 -23.96
C LEU A 57 -5.68 6.61 -23.89
N ALA A 58 -5.63 7.31 -25.00
CA ALA A 58 -5.19 8.69 -25.07
C ALA A 58 -6.13 9.50 -25.96
N THR A 59 -6.32 10.77 -25.64
CA THR A 59 -7.05 11.72 -26.46
C THR A 59 -6.05 12.66 -27.12
N LEU A 60 -6.12 12.76 -28.46
CA LEU A 60 -5.27 13.62 -29.27
C LEU A 60 -6.15 14.55 -30.09
N VAL A 61 -6.04 15.85 -29.83
CA VAL A 61 -6.72 16.89 -30.62
C VAL A 61 -5.68 17.64 -31.43
N ILE A 62 -5.87 17.72 -32.75
CA ILE A 62 -4.97 18.33 -33.72
C ILE A 62 -5.72 19.45 -34.43
N PRO A 63 -5.16 20.66 -34.51
CA PRO A 63 -5.83 21.80 -35.14
C PRO A 63 -5.98 21.65 -36.65
N SER A 64 -5.09 20.94 -37.33
CA SER A 64 -5.11 20.72 -38.79
C SER A 64 -4.97 19.23 -39.11
N PRO A 65 -6.04 18.56 -39.59
CA PRO A 65 -6.03 17.12 -39.84
C PRO A 65 -5.17 16.70 -41.05
N GLU A 66 -4.59 17.65 -41.78
CA GLU A 66 -3.74 17.38 -42.97
C GLU A 66 -2.34 16.90 -42.62
N GLU A 67 -1.89 17.09 -41.39
CA GLU A 67 -0.56 16.65 -40.93
C GLU A 67 -0.60 15.20 -40.43
N ASN A 68 0.29 14.38 -40.97
CA ASN A 68 0.42 12.98 -40.58
C ASN A 68 1.19 12.84 -39.30
N TYR A 69 0.52 12.66 -38.19
CA TYR A 69 1.11 12.38 -36.88
C TYR A 69 1.06 10.89 -36.55
N SER A 70 2.04 10.43 -35.75
CA SER A 70 2.06 9.07 -35.21
C SER A 70 2.14 9.12 -33.69
N LEU A 71 1.06 8.68 -33.03
CA LEU A 71 1.04 8.51 -31.58
C LEU A 71 1.49 7.10 -31.22
N SER A 72 2.44 6.99 -30.30
CA SER A 72 3.01 5.71 -29.85
C SER A 72 3.04 5.61 -28.34
N LEU A 73 2.74 4.41 -27.86
CA LEU A 73 2.92 3.96 -26.49
C LEU A 73 4.33 3.35 -26.37
N PHE A 74 5.10 3.82 -25.43
CA PHE A 74 6.40 3.23 -25.06
C PHE A 74 6.26 2.60 -23.69
N TYR A 75 6.57 1.32 -23.53
CA TYR A 75 6.52 0.66 -22.25
C TYR A 75 7.74 -0.24 -22.02
N LYS A 76 8.12 -0.42 -20.74
CA LYS A 76 9.13 -1.38 -20.31
C LYS A 76 8.67 -2.14 -19.07
N ILE A 77 9.21 -3.35 -18.89
CA ILE A 77 8.89 -4.21 -17.75
C ILE A 77 10.01 -4.06 -16.70
N GLY A 78 9.60 -3.79 -15.45
CA GLY A 78 10.53 -3.62 -14.32
C GLY A 78 11.16 -2.23 -14.25
N LYS A 79 11.81 -1.94 -13.10
CA LYS A 79 12.55 -0.70 -12.84
C LYS A 79 14.01 -0.87 -13.31
N GLY A 80 14.63 0.15 -13.86
CA GLY A 80 16.05 0.15 -14.23
C GLY A 80 16.29 0.41 -15.72
N GLU A 81 17.49 0.12 -16.19
CA GLU A 81 17.97 0.35 -17.57
C GLU A 81 17.44 -0.73 -18.54
N GLY A 82 16.15 -0.71 -18.81
CA GLY A 82 15.53 -1.57 -19.83
C GLY A 82 15.17 -0.77 -21.08
N GLN A 83 15.27 -1.39 -22.27
CA GLN A 83 14.77 -0.76 -23.49
C GLN A 83 13.23 -0.69 -23.46
N TYR A 84 12.70 0.46 -23.91
CA TYR A 84 11.27 0.62 -24.12
C TYR A 84 10.83 -0.04 -25.41
N THR A 85 9.79 -0.85 -25.34
CA THR A 85 9.08 -1.37 -26.49
C THR A 85 8.11 -0.31 -26.98
N SER A 86 8.15 0.01 -28.28
CA SER A 86 7.23 0.96 -28.92
C SER A 86 6.07 0.22 -29.56
N VAL A 87 4.85 0.72 -29.32
CA VAL A 87 3.62 0.23 -29.96
C VAL A 87 2.85 1.42 -30.51
N LYS A 88 2.59 1.42 -31.82
CA LYS A 88 1.76 2.45 -32.46
C LYS A 88 0.33 2.37 -31.95
N MET A 89 -0.20 3.50 -31.48
CA MET A 89 -1.59 3.57 -31.03
C MET A 89 -2.54 3.62 -32.24
N GLN A 90 -3.65 2.93 -32.13
CA GLN A 90 -4.67 2.87 -33.17
C GLN A 90 -5.87 3.75 -32.81
N PRO A 91 -6.50 4.40 -33.77
CA PRO A 91 -7.77 5.11 -33.55
C PRO A 91 -8.80 4.18 -32.93
N VAL A 92 -9.58 4.71 -32.00
CA VAL A 92 -10.69 3.97 -31.39
C VAL A 92 -11.90 4.17 -32.27
N GLU A 93 -12.50 3.06 -32.74
CA GLU A 93 -13.67 3.05 -33.59
C GLU A 93 -14.85 3.83 -32.97
N GLY A 94 -15.47 4.70 -33.74
CA GLY A 94 -16.59 5.56 -33.29
C GLY A 94 -16.14 6.84 -32.54
N THR A 95 -14.83 7.14 -32.45
CA THR A 95 -14.32 8.40 -31.93
C THR A 95 -13.36 9.07 -32.90
N ASN A 96 -13.30 10.42 -32.89
CA ASN A 96 -12.44 11.16 -33.82
C ASN A 96 -11.06 11.51 -33.20
N ASP A 97 -10.93 11.43 -31.87
CA ASP A 97 -9.80 11.97 -31.11
C ASP A 97 -9.19 10.95 -30.16
N GLN A 98 -9.78 9.75 -30.01
CA GLN A 98 -9.27 8.75 -29.11
C GLN A 98 -8.40 7.71 -29.82
N PHE A 99 -7.29 7.38 -29.17
CA PHE A 99 -6.33 6.38 -29.60
C PHE A 99 -6.12 5.35 -28.50
N SER A 100 -5.83 4.12 -28.90
CA SER A 100 -5.57 3.05 -27.96
C SER A 100 -4.37 2.19 -28.38
N ALA A 101 -3.64 1.71 -27.36
CA ALA A 101 -2.66 0.65 -27.49
C ALA A 101 -2.75 -0.28 -26.29
N VAL A 102 -2.05 -1.41 -26.36
CA VAL A 102 -2.16 -2.46 -25.36
C VAL A 102 -0.78 -2.76 -24.79
N ILE A 103 -0.69 -2.78 -23.45
CA ILE A 103 0.41 -3.43 -22.75
C ILE A 103 -0.01 -4.88 -22.50
N PRO A 104 0.76 -5.87 -22.97
CA PRO A 104 0.39 -7.28 -22.83
C PRO A 104 0.32 -7.69 -21.36
N SER A 105 -0.48 -8.72 -21.10
CA SER A 105 -0.63 -9.31 -19.78
C SER A 105 0.71 -9.75 -19.20
N LEU A 106 0.99 -9.32 -17.97
CA LEU A 106 2.19 -9.72 -17.23
C LEU A 106 1.83 -10.58 -16.02
N PRO A 107 2.75 -11.42 -15.55
CA PRO A 107 2.58 -12.13 -14.30
C PRO A 107 2.32 -11.18 -13.13
N LYS A 108 1.55 -11.65 -12.13
CA LYS A 108 1.32 -10.91 -10.89
C LYS A 108 2.64 -10.52 -10.23
N GLY A 109 2.69 -9.35 -9.60
CA GLY A 109 3.89 -8.76 -9.01
C GLY A 109 4.75 -7.96 -9.99
N LYS A 110 4.56 -8.13 -11.29
CA LYS A 110 5.30 -7.34 -12.29
C LYS A 110 4.75 -5.92 -12.41
N ARG A 111 5.63 -5.02 -12.87
CA ARG A 111 5.35 -3.58 -13.06
C ARG A 111 5.70 -3.22 -14.50
N ALA A 112 4.82 -2.48 -15.17
CA ALA A 112 5.11 -1.87 -16.46
C ALA A 112 5.21 -0.35 -16.28
N TYR A 113 6.29 0.24 -16.74
CA TYR A 113 6.49 1.68 -16.82
C TYR A 113 6.22 2.12 -18.24
N TYR A 114 5.46 3.20 -18.45
CA TYR A 114 5.10 3.62 -19.79
C TYR A 114 4.98 5.15 -19.92
N TYR A 115 5.11 5.62 -21.15
CA TYR A 115 4.84 6.99 -21.55
C TYR A 115 4.26 7.01 -22.97
N LEU A 116 3.68 8.15 -23.34
CA LEU A 116 3.15 8.39 -24.67
C LEU A 116 4.04 9.37 -25.41
N SER A 117 4.20 9.19 -26.72
CA SER A 117 4.97 10.12 -27.55
C SER A 117 4.29 10.32 -28.90
N LEU A 118 4.10 11.59 -29.28
CA LEU A 118 3.65 12.02 -30.57
C LEU A 118 4.85 12.40 -31.43
N SER A 119 4.87 11.91 -32.67
CA SER A 119 5.89 12.24 -33.66
C SER A 119 5.26 12.71 -34.96
N ASP A 120 5.95 13.54 -35.72
CA ASP A 120 5.57 13.96 -37.06
C ASP A 120 5.82 12.85 -38.10
N SER A 121 5.55 13.17 -39.36
CA SER A 121 5.76 12.27 -40.51
C SER A 121 7.21 11.87 -40.74
N GLN A 122 8.17 12.66 -40.22
CA GLN A 122 9.60 12.41 -40.32
C GLN A 122 10.14 11.62 -39.10
N GLY A 123 9.28 11.29 -38.14
CA GLY A 123 9.66 10.58 -36.91
C GLY A 123 10.27 11.48 -35.82
N LYS A 124 10.28 12.80 -36.00
CA LYS A 124 10.73 13.75 -34.99
C LYS A 124 9.69 13.84 -33.88
N LYS A 125 10.10 13.67 -32.62
CA LYS A 125 9.23 13.82 -31.45
C LYS A 125 8.75 15.25 -31.31
N ILE A 126 7.43 15.43 -31.16
CA ILE A 126 6.76 16.72 -30.96
C ILE A 126 6.35 16.86 -29.50
N LEU A 127 5.64 15.86 -28.95
CA LEU A 127 5.13 15.85 -27.60
C LEU A 127 5.46 14.53 -26.91
N THR A 128 5.65 14.60 -25.60
CA THR A 128 5.69 13.43 -24.72
C THR A 128 4.77 13.64 -23.52
N LEU A 129 4.16 12.57 -23.06
CA LEU A 129 3.32 12.59 -21.88
C LEU A 129 3.78 11.46 -20.94
N PRO A 130 4.28 11.76 -19.72
CA PRO A 130 4.36 13.09 -19.08
C PRO A 130 5.26 14.10 -19.81
N GLU A 131 4.95 15.39 -19.72
CA GLU A 131 5.65 16.47 -20.46
C GLU A 131 7.16 16.54 -20.14
N LYS A 132 7.51 16.49 -18.86
CA LYS A 132 8.91 16.45 -18.40
C LYS A 132 9.29 15.00 -18.12
N LEU A 133 9.41 14.22 -19.18
CA LEU A 133 9.69 12.78 -19.06
C LEU A 133 11.11 12.57 -18.52
N ASP A 134 11.20 12.16 -17.27
CA ASP A 134 12.36 11.51 -16.69
C ASP A 134 12.11 9.99 -16.70
N LEU A 135 12.75 9.27 -17.61
CA LEU A 135 12.55 7.83 -17.80
C LEU A 135 12.82 6.99 -16.54
N LEU A 136 13.51 7.55 -15.56
CA LEU A 136 13.83 6.89 -14.30
C LEU A 136 12.80 7.20 -13.18
N ASN A 137 12.25 8.42 -13.17
CA ASN A 137 11.54 8.91 -12.00
C ASN A 137 10.04 9.16 -12.21
N ASN A 138 9.60 9.54 -13.42
CA ASN A 138 8.21 9.94 -13.61
C ASN A 138 7.43 9.31 -14.78
N PRO A 139 7.78 8.14 -15.34
CA PRO A 139 6.90 7.45 -16.26
C PRO A 139 5.64 6.97 -15.52
N PHE A 140 4.55 6.84 -16.24
CA PHE A 140 3.36 6.18 -15.70
C PHE A 140 3.67 4.74 -15.31
N LEU A 141 2.98 4.25 -14.29
CA LEU A 141 3.22 2.91 -13.73
C LEU A 141 1.94 2.10 -13.63
N VAL A 142 1.92 0.94 -14.26
CA VAL A 142 0.90 -0.10 -14.05
C VAL A 142 1.47 -1.23 -13.19
N LYS A 143 0.78 -1.58 -12.10
CA LYS A 143 1.10 -2.77 -11.28
C LYS A 143 0.16 -3.91 -11.65
N PHE A 144 0.73 -5.07 -11.96
CA PHE A 144 -0.04 -6.29 -12.22
C PHE A 144 -0.21 -7.06 -10.91
N LYS A 145 -1.46 -7.21 -10.47
CA LYS A 145 -1.83 -7.85 -9.22
C LYS A 145 -2.69 -9.09 -9.46
N GLY A 146 -2.48 -10.12 -8.67
CA GLY A 146 -3.39 -11.25 -8.62
C GLY A 146 -4.70 -10.89 -7.90
N LYS A 147 -5.75 -11.65 -8.16
CA LYS A 147 -7.03 -11.50 -7.47
C LYS A 147 -6.97 -12.23 -6.12
N VAL A 148 -7.20 -11.51 -5.02
CA VAL A 148 -7.30 -12.08 -3.68
C VAL A 148 -8.78 -12.35 -3.37
N PRO A 149 -9.17 -13.59 -3.04
CA PRO A 149 -10.55 -13.90 -2.68
C PRO A 149 -11.00 -13.17 -1.40
N PRO A 150 -12.28 -12.73 -1.32
CA PRO A 150 -12.80 -12.04 -0.15
C PRO A 150 -12.66 -12.80 1.17
N TYR A 151 -12.76 -14.13 1.13
CA TYR A 151 -12.60 -14.99 2.30
C TYR A 151 -11.14 -15.07 2.82
N VAL A 152 -10.17 -14.54 2.09
CA VAL A 152 -8.76 -14.39 2.52
C VAL A 152 -8.51 -12.96 2.99
N ILE A 153 -8.85 -11.96 2.17
CA ILE A 153 -8.56 -10.56 2.49
C ILE A 153 -9.42 -10.04 3.65
N GLY A 154 -10.67 -10.50 3.77
CA GLY A 154 -11.56 -10.09 4.85
C GLY A 154 -11.02 -10.45 6.24
N PRO A 155 -10.72 -11.75 6.54
CA PRO A 155 -10.10 -12.14 7.79
C PRO A 155 -8.74 -11.48 8.04
N HIS A 156 -7.88 -11.32 7.02
CA HIS A 156 -6.61 -10.60 7.15
C HIS A 156 -6.84 -9.17 7.68
N VAL A 157 -7.67 -8.40 7.00
CA VAL A 157 -7.99 -7.01 7.39
C VAL A 157 -8.63 -6.97 8.78
N LEU A 158 -9.60 -7.85 9.06
CA LEU A 158 -10.28 -7.91 10.34
C LEU A 158 -9.31 -8.15 11.50
N LEU A 159 -8.40 -9.13 11.38
CA LEU A 159 -7.44 -9.45 12.44
C LEU A 159 -6.42 -8.33 12.64
N MET A 160 -5.93 -7.74 11.55
CA MET A 160 -4.99 -6.61 11.63
C MET A 160 -5.63 -5.41 12.36
N PHE A 161 -6.87 -5.04 12.05
CA PHE A 161 -7.54 -3.93 12.71
C PHE A 161 -8.08 -4.28 14.09
N ALA A 162 -8.45 -5.53 14.36
CA ALA A 162 -8.73 -6.00 15.71
C ALA A 162 -7.49 -5.89 16.61
N SER A 163 -6.28 -6.14 16.07
CA SER A 163 -5.04 -5.91 16.83
C SER A 163 -4.87 -4.43 17.17
N VAL A 164 -5.14 -3.51 16.26
CA VAL A 164 -5.09 -2.06 16.49
C VAL A 164 -6.08 -1.62 17.56
N PHE A 165 -7.27 -2.18 17.58
CA PHE A 165 -8.23 -1.94 18.65
C PHE A 165 -7.62 -2.25 20.03
N PHE A 166 -6.96 -3.38 20.18
CA PHE A 166 -6.27 -3.71 21.44
C PHE A 166 -5.08 -2.79 21.71
N VAL A 167 -4.39 -2.31 20.70
CA VAL A 167 -3.30 -1.33 20.86
C VAL A 167 -3.83 0.01 21.39
N PHE A 168 -5.01 0.48 20.98
CA PHE A 168 -5.66 1.63 21.60
C PHE A 168 -6.02 1.34 23.09
N LEU A 169 -6.46 0.14 23.41
CA LEU A 169 -6.72 -0.25 24.79
C LEU A 169 -5.41 -0.31 25.62
N VAL A 170 -4.29 -0.71 25.02
CA VAL A 170 -2.95 -0.63 25.64
C VAL A 170 -2.61 0.82 25.94
N LEU A 171 -2.76 1.76 24.99
CA LEU A 171 -2.54 3.19 25.23
C LEU A 171 -3.33 3.68 26.44
N PHE A 172 -4.66 3.51 26.42
CA PHE A 172 -5.52 4.01 27.50
C PHE A 172 -5.17 3.40 28.84
N THR A 173 -4.82 2.12 28.87
CA THR A 173 -4.45 1.42 30.09
C THR A 173 -3.08 1.89 30.60
N SER A 174 -2.15 2.14 29.70
CA SER A 174 -0.82 2.70 30.03
C SER A 174 -0.96 4.10 30.65
N LEU A 175 -1.81 4.95 30.10
CA LEU A 175 -2.11 6.27 30.66
C LEU A 175 -2.74 6.16 32.05
N GLU A 176 -3.73 5.25 32.22
CA GLU A 176 -4.32 4.98 33.53
C GLU A 176 -3.30 4.57 34.59
N MET A 177 -2.29 3.76 34.19
CA MET A 177 -1.20 3.35 35.09
C MET A 177 -0.28 4.51 35.48
N LEU A 178 0.03 5.41 34.55
CA LEU A 178 0.84 6.62 34.82
C LEU A 178 0.11 7.55 35.79
N TRP A 179 -1.24 7.56 35.80
CA TRP A 179 -2.08 8.30 36.75
C TRP A 179 -2.38 7.53 38.06
N GLY A 180 -1.64 6.45 38.32
CA GLY A 180 -1.66 5.74 39.58
C GLY A 180 -2.71 4.63 39.72
N LYS A 181 -3.40 4.25 38.61
CA LYS A 181 -4.34 3.11 38.66
C LYS A 181 -3.58 1.77 38.50
N ASP A 182 -3.95 0.77 39.29
CA ASP A 182 -3.47 -0.60 39.08
C ASP A 182 -4.20 -1.27 37.90
N SER A 183 -3.66 -1.09 36.72
CA SER A 183 -4.21 -1.62 35.48
C SER A 183 -3.26 -2.58 34.74
N LEU A 184 -2.20 -3.05 35.42
CA LEU A 184 -1.16 -3.89 34.83
C LEU A 184 -1.70 -5.19 34.21
N ARG A 185 -2.69 -5.81 34.86
CA ARG A 185 -3.35 -7.02 34.33
C ARG A 185 -4.07 -6.75 33.01
N GLN A 186 -4.71 -5.59 32.89
CA GLN A 186 -5.40 -5.20 31.64
C GLN A 186 -4.37 -4.89 30.56
N LEU A 187 -3.29 -4.17 30.88
CA LEU A 187 -2.20 -3.89 29.98
C LEU A 187 -1.65 -5.18 29.37
N SER A 188 -1.36 -6.19 30.19
CA SER A 188 -0.82 -7.46 29.76
C SER A 188 -1.78 -8.26 28.85
N VAL A 189 -3.06 -8.30 29.20
CA VAL A 189 -4.09 -9.00 28.40
C VAL A 189 -4.27 -8.33 27.04
N TYR A 190 -4.35 -6.99 27.00
CA TYR A 190 -4.52 -6.27 25.74
C TYR A 190 -3.28 -6.38 24.85
N SER A 191 -2.07 -6.32 25.43
CA SER A 191 -0.84 -6.54 24.67
C SER A 191 -0.76 -7.96 24.09
N LEU A 192 -1.19 -8.96 24.87
CA LEU A 192 -1.23 -10.34 24.39
C LEU A 192 -2.19 -10.48 23.19
N TRP A 193 -3.40 -9.93 23.27
CA TRP A 193 -4.35 -9.98 22.16
C TRP A 193 -3.86 -9.17 20.95
N ALA A 194 -3.28 -7.98 21.16
CA ALA A 194 -2.67 -7.21 20.08
C ALA A 194 -1.61 -8.03 19.34
N THR A 195 -0.75 -8.73 20.07
CA THR A 195 0.31 -9.59 19.49
C THR A 195 -0.26 -10.78 18.74
N ILE A 196 -1.19 -11.53 19.34
CA ILE A 196 -1.79 -12.73 18.72
C ILE A 196 -2.50 -12.35 17.41
N LEU A 197 -3.30 -11.29 17.45
CA LEU A 197 -4.07 -10.86 16.27
C LEU A 197 -3.18 -10.30 15.17
N SER A 198 -2.13 -9.54 15.54
CA SER A 198 -1.10 -9.08 14.57
C SER A 198 -0.35 -10.25 13.96
N PHE A 199 -0.01 -11.28 14.74
CA PHE A 199 0.65 -12.47 14.23
C PHE A 199 -0.24 -13.24 13.26
N LEU A 200 -1.47 -13.56 13.65
CA LEU A 200 -2.40 -14.32 12.81
C LEU A 200 -2.78 -13.56 11.53
N GLY A 201 -3.04 -12.27 11.66
CA GLY A 201 -3.32 -11.40 10.51
C GLY A 201 -2.11 -11.17 9.63
N GLY A 202 -0.98 -10.80 10.25
CA GLY A 202 0.21 -10.34 9.53
C GLY A 202 1.09 -11.45 8.97
N VAL A 203 1.20 -12.63 9.61
CA VAL A 203 2.08 -13.71 9.13
C VAL A 203 1.29 -14.72 8.30
N PRO A 204 0.45 -15.63 8.83
CA PRO A 204 -0.17 -16.64 8.00
C PRO A 204 -1.09 -16.05 6.92
N LEU A 205 -1.96 -15.10 7.28
CA LEU A 205 -2.85 -14.49 6.30
C LEU A 205 -2.12 -13.45 5.44
N GLY A 206 -1.16 -12.70 6.00
CA GLY A 206 -0.34 -11.76 5.24
C GLY A 206 0.46 -12.46 4.15
N ILE A 207 1.15 -13.57 4.45
CA ILE A 207 1.85 -14.42 3.48
C ILE A 207 0.90 -14.87 2.36
N LEU A 208 -0.30 -15.33 2.73
CA LEU A 208 -1.28 -15.77 1.74
C LEU A 208 -1.75 -14.62 0.83
N VAL A 209 -2.03 -13.45 1.41
CA VAL A 209 -2.41 -12.24 0.64
C VAL A 209 -1.27 -11.80 -0.28
N THR A 210 -0.03 -11.72 0.22
CA THR A 210 1.16 -11.34 -0.56
C THR A 210 1.39 -12.32 -1.71
N ASN A 211 1.30 -13.62 -1.46
CA ASN A 211 1.44 -14.63 -2.50
C ASN A 211 0.34 -14.54 -3.57
N LEU A 212 -0.90 -14.39 -3.17
CA LEU A 212 -2.02 -14.25 -4.11
C LEU A 212 -1.92 -12.96 -4.93
N THR A 213 -1.46 -11.86 -4.33
CA THR A 213 -1.36 -10.55 -4.98
C THR A 213 -0.12 -10.43 -5.87
N PHE A 214 1.04 -10.84 -5.37
CA PHE A 214 2.33 -10.56 -6.02
C PHE A 214 3.10 -11.81 -6.46
N GLY A 215 2.71 -13.00 -5.99
CA GLY A 215 3.43 -14.26 -6.29
C GLY A 215 4.63 -14.52 -5.39
N GLU A 216 4.89 -13.64 -4.43
CA GLU A 216 5.95 -13.76 -3.45
C GLU A 216 5.40 -14.34 -2.14
N ILE A 217 6.17 -15.16 -1.44
CA ILE A 217 5.72 -15.76 -0.17
C ILE A 217 5.88 -14.76 0.96
N TRP A 218 7.05 -14.13 1.06
CA TRP A 218 7.40 -13.20 2.13
C TRP A 218 8.54 -12.27 1.72
N GLY A 219 8.38 -11.00 1.93
CA GLY A 219 9.40 -9.98 1.65
C GLY A 219 9.86 -9.20 2.89
N GLY A 220 9.45 -9.62 4.11
CA GLY A 220 9.84 -8.99 5.37
C GLY A 220 11.21 -9.48 5.87
N PHE A 221 11.43 -9.35 7.19
CA PHE A 221 12.67 -9.85 7.81
C PHE A 221 12.86 -11.35 7.55
N PRO A 222 14.06 -11.84 7.21
CA PRO A 222 15.33 -11.11 7.07
C PRO A 222 15.60 -10.56 5.66
N ILE A 223 14.68 -10.68 4.70
CA ILE A 223 14.89 -10.41 3.27
C ILE A 223 14.77 -8.91 2.95
N PHE A 224 13.78 -8.22 3.56
CA PHE A 224 13.49 -6.77 3.40
C PHE A 224 13.25 -6.28 1.97
N THR A 225 12.64 -7.12 1.11
CA THR A 225 12.27 -6.76 -0.28
C THR A 225 10.89 -6.11 -0.40
N ASP A 226 10.01 -6.35 0.58
CA ASP A 226 8.68 -5.74 0.65
C ASP A 226 8.53 -4.88 1.91
N ILE A 227 8.09 -3.63 1.73
CA ILE A 227 7.92 -2.68 2.83
C ILE A 227 6.78 -3.09 3.77
N THR A 228 5.73 -3.72 3.25
CA THR A 228 4.56 -4.12 4.04
C THR A 228 4.90 -5.26 4.98
N ASP A 229 5.58 -6.29 4.47
CA ASP A 229 6.04 -7.43 5.26
C ASP A 229 7.13 -7.00 6.26
N SER A 230 8.01 -6.08 5.87
CA SER A 230 9.04 -5.50 6.76
C SER A 230 8.42 -4.74 7.93
N LYS A 231 7.39 -3.93 7.67
CA LYS A 231 6.63 -3.22 8.72
C LYS A 231 5.96 -4.20 9.69
N THR A 232 5.36 -5.26 9.17
CA THR A 232 4.72 -6.31 9.96
C THR A 232 5.74 -7.02 10.86
N SER A 233 6.94 -7.29 10.34
CA SER A 233 8.04 -7.87 11.12
C SER A 233 8.44 -6.99 12.29
N ILE A 234 8.68 -5.69 12.03
CA ILE A 234 9.06 -4.71 13.07
C ILE A 234 7.99 -4.63 14.16
N LEU A 235 6.73 -4.58 13.76
CA LEU A 235 5.60 -4.52 14.68
C LEU A 235 5.54 -5.76 15.59
N LEU A 236 5.67 -6.94 15.01
CA LEU A 236 5.64 -8.20 15.74
C LEU A 236 6.84 -8.34 16.67
N PHE A 237 8.05 -8.00 16.24
CA PHE A 237 9.23 -8.00 17.12
C PHE A 237 9.04 -7.11 18.33
N TYR A 238 8.50 -5.90 18.13
CA TYR A 238 8.22 -4.99 19.23
C TYR A 238 7.25 -5.61 20.25
N TRP A 239 6.10 -6.11 19.79
CA TRP A 239 5.09 -6.68 20.67
C TRP A 239 5.54 -7.96 21.35
N ILE A 240 6.34 -8.81 20.70
CA ILE A 240 6.95 -10.01 21.31
C ILE A 240 7.94 -9.58 22.43
N ILE A 241 8.80 -8.61 22.17
CA ILE A 241 9.71 -8.06 23.20
C ILE A 241 8.90 -7.51 24.38
N PHE A 242 7.83 -6.75 24.10
CA PHE A 242 6.98 -6.23 25.16
C PHE A 242 6.34 -7.34 26.01
N LEU A 243 5.86 -8.44 25.39
CA LEU A 243 5.34 -9.59 26.11
C LEU A 243 6.41 -10.28 26.98
N ILE A 244 7.67 -10.31 26.53
CA ILE A 244 8.79 -10.82 27.33
C ILE A 244 9.03 -9.91 28.55
N LEU A 245 8.98 -8.59 28.38
CA LEU A 245 9.16 -7.63 29.47
C LEU A 245 8.06 -7.73 30.53
N ILE A 246 6.83 -8.02 30.14
CA ILE A 246 5.64 -8.13 31.01
C ILE A 246 5.23 -9.59 31.30
N LYS A 247 6.14 -10.56 31.09
CA LYS A 247 5.85 -12.00 31.13
C LYS A 247 5.15 -12.50 32.38
N GLY A 248 5.49 -11.95 33.54
CA GLY A 248 4.90 -12.34 34.83
C GLY A 248 3.40 -12.04 34.91
N SER A 249 2.98 -10.93 34.32
CA SER A 249 1.58 -10.51 34.24
C SER A 249 0.86 -11.05 33.01
N ALA A 250 1.57 -11.27 31.89
CA ALA A 250 0.99 -11.78 30.63
C ALA A 250 0.68 -13.29 30.70
N PHE A 251 1.63 -14.08 31.16
CA PHE A 251 1.54 -15.55 31.14
C PHE A 251 1.31 -16.16 32.54
N GLY A 252 1.34 -15.34 33.60
CA GLY A 252 1.13 -15.74 34.99
C GLY A 252 0.32 -14.74 35.77
N LYS A 253 0.26 -14.93 37.08
CA LYS A 253 -0.35 -13.97 38.03
C LYS A 253 0.70 -13.34 38.97
N ASP A 254 1.97 -13.52 38.63
CA ASP A 254 3.09 -13.12 39.48
C ASP A 254 3.79 -11.89 38.88
N LYS A 255 3.41 -10.72 39.38
CA LYS A 255 4.03 -9.44 38.96
C LYS A 255 5.54 -9.38 39.20
N ALA A 256 6.08 -10.12 40.19
CA ALA A 256 7.49 -10.13 40.49
C ALA A 256 8.35 -10.71 39.34
N LYS A 257 7.74 -11.47 38.42
CA LYS A 257 8.42 -12.03 37.25
C LYS A 257 8.44 -11.08 36.04
N ASN A 258 7.85 -9.89 36.12
CA ASN A 258 8.04 -8.86 35.11
C ASN A 258 9.49 -8.37 35.11
N LEU A 259 10.04 -8.06 33.94
CA LEU A 259 11.43 -7.61 33.83
C LEU A 259 11.61 -6.12 34.08
N LEU A 260 10.51 -5.36 34.06
CA LEU A 260 10.50 -3.92 34.24
C LEU A 260 9.45 -3.50 35.29
N PRO A 261 9.65 -2.37 36.00
CA PRO A 261 8.64 -1.81 36.89
C PRO A 261 7.43 -1.29 36.14
N ASP A 262 6.27 -1.23 36.80
CA ASP A 262 4.96 -0.91 36.24
C ASP A 262 4.95 0.39 35.42
N LYS A 263 5.62 1.46 35.90
CA LYS A 263 5.73 2.74 35.17
C LYS A 263 6.51 2.60 33.86
N ALA A 264 7.60 1.83 33.86
CA ALA A 264 8.37 1.59 32.65
C ALA A 264 7.55 0.77 31.64
N LEU A 265 6.81 -0.25 32.09
CA LEU A 265 5.91 -1.03 31.23
C LEU A 265 4.81 -0.16 30.64
N ALA A 266 4.27 0.81 31.38
CA ALA A 266 3.31 1.77 30.86
C ALA A 266 3.92 2.64 29.74
N TRP A 267 5.13 3.14 29.89
CA TRP A 267 5.82 3.88 28.84
C TRP A 267 6.11 3.03 27.60
N PHE A 268 6.51 1.77 27.78
CA PHE A 268 6.65 0.82 26.67
C PHE A 268 5.30 0.60 25.96
N GLY A 269 4.19 0.51 26.67
CA GLY A 269 2.86 0.42 26.07
C GLY A 269 2.52 1.64 25.20
N ILE A 270 2.83 2.86 25.65
CA ILE A 270 2.67 4.10 24.87
C ILE A 270 3.56 4.09 23.63
N LEU A 271 4.83 3.71 23.78
CA LEU A 271 5.76 3.61 22.65
C LEU A 271 5.28 2.59 21.60
N GLY A 272 4.74 1.44 22.06
CA GLY A 272 4.14 0.44 21.16
C GLY A 272 2.95 0.97 20.39
N TYR A 273 2.11 1.78 21.03
CA TYR A 273 1.03 2.47 20.33
C TYR A 273 1.56 3.44 19.26
N ILE A 274 2.54 4.29 19.58
CA ILE A 274 3.12 5.25 18.63
C ILE A 274 3.74 4.52 17.44
N LEU A 275 4.51 3.46 17.69
CA LEU A 275 5.10 2.64 16.66
C LEU A 275 4.03 2.00 15.76
N THR A 276 3.00 1.41 16.35
CA THR A 276 1.91 0.78 15.60
C THR A 276 1.19 1.79 14.73
N LEU A 277 0.85 2.96 15.28
CA LEU A 277 0.20 4.02 14.52
C LEU A 277 1.05 4.48 13.35
N GLY A 278 2.35 4.75 13.58
CA GLY A 278 3.29 5.13 12.54
C GLY A 278 3.37 4.10 11.41
N ILE A 279 3.46 2.81 11.75
CA ILE A 279 3.49 1.70 10.79
C ILE A 279 2.22 1.63 9.93
N TYR A 280 1.04 1.84 10.53
CA TYR A 280 -0.23 1.81 9.79
C TYR A 280 -0.45 3.04 8.91
N LEU A 281 0.19 4.17 9.22
CA LEU A 281 0.15 5.38 8.39
C LEU A 281 1.12 5.36 7.20
N ILE A 282 2.06 4.43 7.16
CA ILE A 282 2.89 4.21 5.96
C ILE A 282 2.04 3.48 4.90
N PRO A 283 1.87 4.03 3.68
CA PRO A 283 1.05 3.40 2.65
C PRO A 283 1.46 1.96 2.34
N HIS A 284 0.50 1.11 2.02
CA HIS A 284 0.74 -0.24 1.53
C HIS A 284 1.11 -0.18 0.06
N SER A 285 2.16 -0.89 -0.35
CA SER A 285 2.57 -1.03 -1.76
C SER A 285 2.87 0.30 -2.49
N ILE A 286 3.87 1.03 -1.99
CA ILE A 286 4.48 2.15 -2.75
C ILE A 286 5.18 1.64 -4.01
#